data_7981e7ef19c0c2d029bf28cf6109fefa
#
_entry.id   7981e7ef19c0c2d029bf28cf6109fefa
#
_cell.length_a   1.000
_cell.length_b   1.000
_cell.length_c   1.000
_cell.angle_alpha   90.00
_cell.angle_beta   90.00
_cell.angle_gamma   90.00
#
_symmetry.space_group_name_H-M   'P 1'
#
loop_
_entity.id
_entity.type
_entity.pdbx_description
1 polymer ?
#
loop_
_entity_poly.entity_id
_entity_poly.type
_entity_poly.pdbx_seq_one_letter_code
_entity_poly.pdbx_strand_id
1 'polypeptide(L)'
;MRTPVIILTETDLRRLVPLDLAAVDCIEDAFRALATQAVAMPPVLRLDIPEHRGEVDVKTAYVPGIDHFAIKISPGFFDNPTLGLPSTNGMMVVLSARTGLVQALLLDNGYLTDLRTAAAGAVAARHLARQDAESAAILGAGMQARMQSVSYTHLRAHETRG
;
A
#
# COMPACT_ATOMS: atom_id res chain seq x y z
N MET A 1 -21.67 -1.68 25.01
CA MET A 1 -20.37 -2.40 25.02
C MET A 1 -19.38 -1.58 24.19
N ARG A 2 -18.17 -1.30 24.72
CA ARG A 2 -17.12 -0.67 23.91
C ARG A 2 -16.36 -1.78 23.16
N THR A 3 -16.34 -1.74 21.84
CA THR A 3 -15.52 -2.67 21.04
C THR A 3 -14.04 -2.27 21.22
N PRO A 4 -13.14 -3.21 21.55
CA PRO A 4 -11.73 -2.89 21.66
C PRO A 4 -11.16 -2.47 20.29
N VAL A 5 -10.29 -1.46 20.28
CA VAL A 5 -9.55 -1.05 19.08
C VAL A 5 -8.26 -1.84 19.01
N ILE A 6 -8.00 -2.46 17.88
CA ILE A 6 -6.75 -3.19 17.62
C ILE A 6 -5.66 -2.18 17.22
N ILE A 7 -4.46 -2.29 17.78
CA ILE A 7 -3.31 -1.49 17.38
C ILE A 7 -2.25 -2.44 16.83
N LEU A 8 -1.85 -2.23 15.58
CA LEU A 8 -0.80 -3.02 14.91
C LEU A 8 0.37 -2.09 14.56
N THR A 9 1.56 -2.50 14.97
CA THR A 9 2.82 -1.83 14.63
C THR A 9 3.34 -2.29 13.26
N GLU A 10 4.33 -1.60 12.72
CA GLU A 10 5.03 -2.04 11.50
C GLU A 10 5.55 -3.49 11.63
N THR A 11 6.09 -3.86 12.79
CA THR A 11 6.59 -5.22 13.04
C THR A 11 5.47 -6.26 12.95
N ASP A 12 4.30 -5.96 13.49
CA ASP A 12 3.14 -6.84 13.40
C ASP A 12 2.66 -6.95 11.96
N LEU A 13 2.59 -5.84 11.24
CA LEU A 13 2.12 -5.78 9.87
C LEU A 13 3.07 -6.51 8.90
N ARG A 14 4.38 -6.40 9.09
CA ARG A 14 5.37 -7.16 8.28
C ARG A 14 5.20 -8.67 8.43
N ARG A 15 4.80 -9.13 9.61
CA ARG A 15 4.54 -10.55 9.87
C ARG A 15 3.19 -11.01 9.31
N LEU A 16 2.16 -10.16 9.40
CA LEU A 16 0.79 -10.51 9.03
C LEU A 16 0.50 -10.32 7.54
N VAL A 17 1.18 -9.38 6.90
CA VAL A 17 0.96 -8.98 5.51
C VAL A 17 2.30 -8.96 4.77
N PRO A 18 2.88 -10.12 4.43
CA PRO A 18 4.11 -10.19 3.61
C PRO A 18 3.82 -9.75 2.17
N LEU A 19 4.88 -9.37 1.46
CA LEU A 19 4.79 -9.13 0.01
C LEU A 19 4.89 -10.50 -0.71
N ASP A 20 3.76 -11.11 -0.95
CA ASP A 20 3.60 -12.41 -1.61
C ASP A 20 2.53 -12.34 -2.72
N LEU A 21 2.20 -13.48 -3.30
CA LEU A 21 1.16 -13.56 -4.33
C LEU A 21 -0.22 -13.16 -3.81
N ALA A 22 -0.56 -13.47 -2.57
CA ALA A 22 -1.85 -13.08 -2.00
C ALA A 22 -1.98 -11.55 -1.90
N ALA A 23 -0.89 -10.85 -1.60
CA ALA A 23 -0.85 -9.39 -1.63
C ALA A 23 -1.01 -8.85 -3.06
N VAL A 24 -0.39 -9.49 -4.06
CA VAL A 24 -0.55 -9.11 -5.48
C VAL A 24 -1.99 -9.32 -5.94
N ASP A 25 -2.59 -10.47 -5.62
CA ASP A 25 -3.97 -10.78 -5.99
C ASP A 25 -4.96 -9.83 -5.32
N CYS A 26 -4.74 -9.48 -4.05
CA CYS A 26 -5.55 -8.48 -3.34
C CYS A 26 -5.51 -7.10 -4.03
N ILE A 27 -4.35 -6.67 -4.51
CA ILE A 27 -4.22 -5.40 -5.24
C ILE A 27 -4.85 -5.49 -6.62
N GLU A 28 -4.74 -6.62 -7.31
CA GLU A 28 -5.43 -6.83 -8.59
C GLU A 28 -6.95 -6.77 -8.43
N ASP A 29 -7.50 -7.41 -7.39
CA ASP A 29 -8.93 -7.35 -7.07
C ASP A 29 -9.38 -5.92 -6.73
N ALA A 30 -8.54 -5.14 -6.05
CA ALA A 30 -8.81 -3.73 -5.79
C ALA A 30 -8.87 -2.90 -7.08
N PHE A 31 -7.97 -3.12 -8.03
CA PHE A 31 -8.05 -2.48 -9.36
C PHE A 31 -9.30 -2.92 -10.14
N ARG A 32 -9.64 -4.19 -10.07
CA ARG A 32 -10.87 -4.71 -10.70
C ARG A 32 -12.11 -4.08 -10.08
N ALA A 33 -12.17 -3.99 -8.76
CA ALA A 33 -13.27 -3.33 -8.06
C ALA A 33 -13.39 -1.85 -8.47
N LEU A 34 -12.27 -1.13 -8.56
CA LEU A 34 -12.25 0.27 -8.99
C LEU A 34 -12.80 0.44 -10.42
N ALA A 35 -12.56 -0.53 -11.30
CA ALA A 35 -13.02 -0.48 -12.70
C ALA A 35 -14.48 -0.94 -12.88
N THR A 36 -15.03 -1.74 -11.97
CA THR A 36 -16.32 -2.42 -12.16
C THR A 36 -17.39 -2.08 -11.13
N GLN A 37 -17.03 -1.41 -10.03
CA GLN A 37 -17.93 -1.09 -8.94
C GLN A 37 -18.03 0.43 -8.72
N ALA A 38 -19.09 0.88 -8.08
CA ALA A 38 -19.28 2.27 -7.68
C ALA A 38 -18.45 2.62 -6.42
N VAL A 39 -17.12 2.57 -6.55
CA VAL A 39 -16.21 2.92 -5.46
C VAL A 39 -16.31 4.40 -5.16
N ALA A 40 -16.58 4.75 -3.90
CA ALA A 40 -16.55 6.13 -3.44
C ALA A 40 -15.12 6.51 -3.04
N MET A 41 -14.49 7.39 -3.82
CA MET A 41 -13.13 7.86 -3.60
C MET A 41 -13.08 9.39 -3.71
N PRO A 42 -13.17 10.10 -2.57
CA PRO A 42 -13.10 11.56 -2.55
C PRO A 42 -11.70 12.05 -2.97
N PRO A 43 -11.58 13.32 -3.38
CA PRO A 43 -10.29 13.93 -3.67
C PRO A 43 -9.31 13.80 -2.50
N VAL A 44 -8.01 13.69 -2.81
CA VAL A 44 -6.95 13.67 -1.81
C VAL A 44 -6.93 15.02 -1.09
N LEU A 45 -6.98 14.97 0.25
CA LEU A 45 -6.65 16.14 1.06
C LEU A 45 -5.14 16.21 1.15
N ARG A 46 -4.58 17.34 0.71
CA ARG A 46 -3.14 17.62 0.78
C ARG A 46 -2.88 18.84 1.65
N LEU A 47 -1.92 18.70 2.55
CA LEU A 47 -1.37 19.78 3.35
C LEU A 47 0.12 19.91 3.02
N ASP A 48 0.53 21.06 2.51
CA ASP A 48 1.93 21.37 2.25
C ASP A 48 2.56 22.09 3.45
N ILE A 49 3.82 21.76 3.76
CA ILE A 49 4.64 22.35 4.83
C ILE A 49 5.96 22.80 4.19
N PRO A 50 5.96 23.92 3.45
CA PRO A 50 7.07 24.32 2.58
C PRO A 50 8.40 24.56 3.34
N GLU A 51 8.31 25.07 4.57
CA GLU A 51 9.50 25.38 5.41
C GLU A 51 10.36 24.13 5.69
N HIS A 52 9.76 22.95 5.60
CA HIS A 52 10.43 21.67 5.87
C HIS A 52 10.43 20.74 4.66
N ARG A 53 10.13 21.26 3.46
CA ARG A 53 9.90 20.47 2.25
C ARG A 53 9.02 19.24 2.53
N GLY A 54 7.97 19.49 3.34
CA GLY A 54 7.05 18.48 3.84
C GLY A 54 5.70 18.56 3.15
N GLU A 55 5.03 17.42 3.10
CA GLU A 55 3.64 17.30 2.67
C GLU A 55 2.94 16.21 3.48
N VAL A 56 1.63 16.31 3.63
CA VAL A 56 0.80 15.26 4.22
C VAL A 56 -0.40 15.02 3.31
N ASP A 57 -0.50 13.81 2.79
CA ASP A 57 -1.66 13.36 2.04
C ASP A 57 -2.60 12.54 2.94
N VAL A 58 -3.90 12.88 2.94
CA VAL A 58 -4.95 12.06 3.54
C VAL A 58 -5.84 11.49 2.44
N LYS A 59 -5.96 10.16 2.43
CA LYS A 59 -6.66 9.41 1.39
C LYS A 59 -7.62 8.41 2.01
N THR A 60 -8.80 8.25 1.40
CA THR A 60 -9.78 7.23 1.79
C THR A 60 -10.53 6.74 0.57
N ALA A 61 -11.11 5.55 0.68
CA ALA A 61 -12.06 5.02 -0.29
C ALA A 61 -13.01 4.05 0.42
N TYR A 62 -14.24 3.98 -0.08
CA TYR A 62 -15.20 2.95 0.29
C TYR A 62 -15.50 2.09 -0.93
N VAL A 63 -15.30 0.78 -0.77
CA VAL A 63 -15.61 -0.23 -1.79
C VAL A 63 -16.87 -0.95 -1.35
N PRO A 64 -17.97 -0.93 -2.15
CA PRO A 64 -19.19 -1.64 -1.82
C PRO A 64 -18.95 -3.13 -1.56
N GLY A 65 -19.58 -3.66 -0.51
CA GLY A 65 -19.42 -5.07 -0.12
C GLY A 65 -18.23 -5.34 0.81
N ILE A 66 -17.36 -4.38 1.09
CA ILE A 66 -16.32 -4.50 2.11
C ILE A 66 -16.83 -3.90 3.43
N ASP A 67 -16.74 -4.68 4.52
CA ASP A 67 -17.25 -4.30 5.84
C ASP A 67 -16.46 -3.17 6.52
N HIS A 68 -15.31 -2.80 5.96
CA HIS A 68 -14.40 -1.81 6.51
C HIS A 68 -13.94 -0.83 5.44
N PHE A 69 -13.57 0.36 5.87
CA PHE A 69 -12.80 1.30 5.05
C PHE A 69 -11.65 1.88 5.88
N ALA A 70 -10.65 2.41 5.21
CA ALA A 70 -9.50 3.00 5.88
C ALA A 70 -9.32 4.47 5.49
N ILE A 71 -8.89 5.27 6.46
CA ILE A 71 -8.35 6.60 6.24
C ILE A 71 -6.83 6.49 6.39
N LYS A 72 -6.11 6.72 5.31
CA LYS A 72 -4.64 6.73 5.28
C LYS A 72 -4.12 8.15 5.45
N ILE A 73 -3.15 8.31 6.34
CA ILE A 73 -2.38 9.54 6.53
C ILE A 73 -0.95 9.23 6.10
N SER A 74 -0.42 9.98 5.15
CA SER A 74 0.84 9.70 4.46
C SER A 74 1.71 10.96 4.42
N PRO A 75 2.51 11.24 5.46
CA PRO A 75 3.46 12.33 5.44
C PRO A 75 4.68 12.00 4.57
N GLY A 76 5.19 13.01 3.87
CA GLY A 76 6.46 13.00 3.16
C GLY A 76 7.28 14.23 3.56
N PHE A 77 8.48 14.03 4.07
CA PHE A 77 9.43 15.09 4.45
C PHE A 77 10.76 14.84 3.77
N PHE A 78 11.02 15.56 2.69
CA PHE A 78 12.09 15.21 1.75
C PHE A 78 13.49 15.59 2.21
N ASP A 79 13.61 16.36 3.30
CA ASP A 79 14.89 16.67 3.94
C ASP A 79 15.26 15.68 5.07
N ASN A 80 14.35 14.82 5.47
CA ASN A 80 14.57 13.80 6.51
C ASN A 80 15.85 12.96 6.31
N PRO A 81 16.23 12.55 5.08
CA PRO A 81 17.47 11.81 4.87
C PRO A 81 18.73 12.53 5.37
N THR A 82 18.75 13.86 5.38
CA THR A 82 19.86 14.63 5.93
C THR A 82 19.98 14.49 7.47
N LEU A 83 18.88 14.10 8.11
CA LEU A 83 18.77 13.84 9.54
C LEU A 83 18.88 12.34 9.88
N GLY A 84 19.12 11.48 8.88
CA GLY A 84 19.12 10.01 9.05
C GLY A 84 17.72 9.40 9.24
N LEU A 85 16.66 10.14 8.90
CA LEU A 85 15.28 9.72 9.01
C LEU A 85 14.68 9.33 7.63
N PRO A 86 13.64 8.48 7.57
CA PRO A 86 12.98 8.16 6.32
C PRO A 86 12.22 9.38 5.77
N SER A 87 12.22 9.54 4.44
CA SER A 87 11.49 10.62 3.76
C SER A 87 9.97 10.45 3.85
N THR A 88 9.50 9.22 3.92
CA THR A 88 8.06 8.90 3.94
C THR A 88 7.72 8.13 5.20
N ASN A 89 6.50 8.34 5.66
CA ASN A 89 5.92 7.62 6.79
C ASN A 89 4.44 7.38 6.51
N GLY A 90 3.73 6.69 7.39
CA GLY A 90 2.32 6.45 7.23
C GLY A 90 1.66 5.82 8.43
N MET A 91 0.36 6.00 8.47
CA MET A 91 -0.55 5.28 9.36
C MET A 91 -1.92 5.17 8.72
N MET A 92 -2.73 4.23 9.21
CA MET A 92 -4.12 4.09 8.79
C MET A 92 -5.04 3.91 9.98
N VAL A 93 -6.22 4.53 9.89
CA VAL A 93 -7.36 4.28 10.79
C VAL A 93 -8.35 3.42 10.04
N VAL A 94 -8.66 2.24 10.55
CA VAL A 94 -9.65 1.31 9.98
C VAL A 94 -10.98 1.48 10.72
N LEU A 95 -12.03 1.71 9.96
CA LEU A 95 -13.38 1.96 10.48
C LEU A 95 -14.37 0.92 9.92
N SER A 96 -15.38 0.61 10.71
CA SER A 96 -16.51 -0.17 10.24
C SER A 96 -17.32 0.62 9.21
N ALA A 97 -17.55 0.06 8.04
CA ALA A 97 -18.40 0.67 7.02
C ALA A 97 -19.88 0.70 7.44
N ARG A 98 -20.26 -0.11 8.42
CA ARG A 98 -21.64 -0.18 8.94
C ARG A 98 -21.93 0.83 10.04
N THR A 99 -20.96 1.10 10.93
CA THR A 99 -21.21 1.87 12.16
C THR A 99 -20.34 3.11 12.30
N GLY A 100 -19.29 3.25 11.48
CA GLY A 100 -18.31 4.32 11.60
C GLY A 100 -17.37 4.20 12.80
N LEU A 101 -17.48 3.15 13.60
CA LEU A 101 -16.61 2.95 14.76
C LEU A 101 -15.20 2.57 14.32
N VAL A 102 -14.20 3.15 15.00
CA VAL A 102 -12.80 2.77 14.82
C VAL A 102 -12.60 1.33 15.31
N GLN A 103 -12.01 0.50 14.46
CA GLN A 103 -11.73 -0.91 14.74
C GLN A 103 -10.25 -1.20 14.87
N ALA A 104 -9.40 -0.50 14.08
CA ALA A 104 -7.96 -0.66 14.19
C ALA A 104 -7.21 0.64 13.89
N LEU A 105 -6.00 0.73 14.48
CA LEU A 105 -4.95 1.68 14.12
C LEU A 105 -3.76 0.88 13.58
N LEU A 106 -3.34 1.18 12.36
CA LEU A 106 -2.19 0.57 11.73
C LEU A 106 -1.05 1.59 11.72
N LEU A 107 -0.07 1.42 12.60
CA LEU A 107 1.12 2.27 12.74
C LEU A 107 2.24 1.67 11.88
N ASP A 108 2.08 1.74 10.58
CA ASP A 108 2.85 0.98 9.59
C ASP A 108 4.13 1.68 9.13
N ASN A 109 4.37 2.92 9.55
CA ASN A 109 5.53 3.72 9.11
C ASN A 109 5.70 3.79 7.58
N GLY A 110 4.60 3.63 6.83
CA GLY A 110 4.61 3.61 5.36
C GLY A 110 4.79 2.22 4.73
N TYR A 111 5.00 1.16 5.51
CA TYR A 111 5.18 -0.20 5.02
C TYR A 111 4.08 -0.68 4.07
N LEU A 112 2.81 -0.50 4.44
CA LEU A 112 1.68 -0.91 3.59
C LEU A 112 1.59 -0.07 2.30
N THR A 113 2.04 1.19 2.36
CA THR A 113 2.15 2.02 1.16
C THR A 113 3.21 1.47 0.20
N ASP A 114 4.34 1.06 0.71
CA ASP A 114 5.42 0.49 -0.08
C ASP A 114 5.02 -0.88 -0.65
N LEU A 115 4.45 -1.74 0.19
CA LEU A 115 4.00 -3.08 -0.19
C LEU A 115 2.96 -3.03 -1.31
N ARG A 116 1.87 -2.24 -1.13
CA ARG A 116 0.81 -2.14 -2.16
C ARG A 116 1.33 -1.55 -3.47
N THR A 117 2.36 -0.69 -3.42
CA THR A 117 2.98 -0.10 -4.61
C THR A 117 3.79 -1.15 -5.36
N ALA A 118 4.56 -1.97 -4.66
CA ALA A 118 5.29 -3.08 -5.24
C ALA A 118 4.34 -4.14 -5.85
N ALA A 119 3.27 -4.48 -5.12
CA ALA A 119 2.24 -5.39 -5.63
C ALA A 119 1.53 -4.84 -6.88
N ALA A 120 1.26 -3.53 -6.94
CA ALA A 120 0.70 -2.89 -8.13
C ALA A 120 1.63 -2.99 -9.35
N GLY A 121 2.95 -2.85 -9.15
CA GLY A 121 3.94 -3.09 -10.20
C GLY A 121 3.93 -4.54 -10.69
N ALA A 122 3.77 -5.49 -9.78
CA ALA A 122 3.63 -6.90 -10.13
C ALA A 122 2.34 -7.17 -10.94
N VAL A 123 1.20 -6.57 -10.56
CA VAL A 123 -0.04 -6.65 -11.35
C VAL A 123 0.19 -6.09 -12.76
N ALA A 124 0.84 -4.93 -12.89
CA ALA A 124 1.19 -4.37 -14.20
C ALA A 124 2.06 -5.32 -15.02
N ALA A 125 3.07 -5.93 -14.41
CA ALA A 125 3.93 -6.91 -15.07
C ALA A 125 3.14 -8.17 -15.51
N ARG A 126 2.26 -8.68 -14.66
CA ARG A 126 1.40 -9.85 -14.97
C ARG A 126 0.58 -9.64 -16.26
N HIS A 127 0.08 -8.43 -16.50
CA HIS A 127 -0.80 -8.16 -17.62
C HIS A 127 -0.12 -7.52 -18.83
N LEU A 128 1.01 -6.84 -18.63
CA LEU A 128 1.63 -6.02 -19.67
C LEU A 128 3.01 -6.51 -20.11
N ALA A 129 3.67 -7.37 -19.32
CA ALA A 129 4.95 -7.92 -19.73
C ALA A 129 4.77 -8.93 -20.90
N ARG A 130 5.78 -9.01 -21.75
CA ARG A 130 5.83 -10.04 -22.80
C ARG A 130 5.91 -11.43 -22.13
N GLN A 131 5.19 -12.41 -22.65
CA GLN A 131 5.20 -13.77 -22.12
C GLN A 131 6.56 -14.46 -22.21
N ASP A 132 7.35 -14.08 -23.22
CA ASP A 132 8.72 -14.58 -23.44
C ASP A 132 9.81 -13.76 -22.75
N ALA A 133 9.44 -12.79 -21.88
CA ALA A 133 10.41 -11.98 -21.15
C ALA A 133 11.12 -12.81 -20.09
N GLU A 134 12.44 -12.98 -20.16
CA GLU A 134 13.24 -13.76 -19.22
C GLU A 134 13.98 -12.90 -18.17
N SER A 135 14.01 -11.59 -18.37
CA SER A 135 14.72 -10.67 -17.48
C SER A 135 13.95 -9.37 -17.32
N ALA A 136 14.09 -8.76 -16.14
CA ALA A 136 13.57 -7.44 -15.82
C ALA A 136 14.71 -6.54 -15.35
N ALA A 137 14.72 -5.29 -15.80
CA ALA A 137 15.65 -4.26 -15.35
C ALA A 137 14.93 -3.30 -14.42
N ILE A 138 15.55 -2.97 -13.29
CA ILE A 138 15.06 -2.00 -12.32
C ILE A 138 16.07 -0.86 -12.23
N LEU A 139 15.64 0.37 -12.53
CA LEU A 139 16.47 1.56 -12.45
C LEU A 139 16.25 2.23 -11.10
N GLY A 140 17.32 2.29 -10.28
CA GLY A 140 17.32 2.83 -8.93
C GLY A 140 17.61 1.77 -7.87
N ALA A 141 17.94 2.22 -6.65
CA ALA A 141 18.31 1.36 -5.52
C ALA A 141 17.52 1.69 -4.23
N GLY A 142 16.47 2.49 -4.35
CA GLY A 142 15.61 2.88 -3.23
C GLY A 142 14.68 1.76 -2.76
N MET A 143 13.83 2.05 -1.76
CA MET A 143 12.89 1.09 -1.18
C MET A 143 11.99 0.45 -2.25
N GLN A 144 11.40 1.25 -3.13
CA GLN A 144 10.52 0.73 -4.19
C GLN A 144 11.27 -0.17 -5.18
N ALA A 145 12.49 0.16 -5.58
CA ALA A 145 13.28 -0.69 -6.46
C ALA A 145 13.52 -2.08 -5.85
N ARG A 146 13.84 -2.14 -4.56
CA ARG A 146 14.03 -3.40 -3.82
C ARG A 146 12.72 -4.21 -3.72
N MET A 147 11.61 -3.58 -3.36
CA MET A 147 10.34 -4.27 -3.23
C MET A 147 9.76 -4.72 -4.57
N GLN A 148 9.93 -3.93 -5.64
CA GLN A 148 9.55 -4.31 -7.00
C GLN A 148 10.30 -5.57 -7.46
N SER A 149 11.62 -5.66 -7.19
CA SER A 149 12.39 -6.84 -7.55
C SER A 149 11.88 -8.11 -6.85
N VAL A 150 11.50 -8.00 -5.57
CA VAL A 150 10.91 -9.11 -4.81
C VAL A 150 9.56 -9.52 -5.40
N SER A 151 8.68 -8.56 -5.69
CA SER A 151 7.35 -8.87 -6.23
C SER A 151 7.41 -9.55 -7.60
N TYR A 152 8.32 -9.13 -8.49
CA TYR A 152 8.52 -9.80 -9.79
C TYR A 152 9.09 -11.22 -9.65
N THR A 153 9.94 -11.46 -8.67
CA THR A 153 10.48 -12.80 -8.38
C THR A 153 9.36 -13.75 -7.95
N HIS A 154 8.43 -13.29 -7.12
CA HIS A 154 7.27 -14.08 -6.71
C HIS A 154 6.35 -14.44 -7.88
N LEU A 155 6.08 -13.52 -8.80
CA LEU A 155 5.28 -13.79 -9.99
C LEU A 155 5.91 -14.92 -10.83
N ARG A 156 7.19 -14.82 -11.15
CA ARG A 156 7.87 -15.79 -12.00
C ARG A 156 8.04 -17.17 -11.36
N ALA A 157 8.30 -17.25 -10.07
CA ALA A 157 8.44 -18.53 -9.38
C ALA A 157 7.14 -19.37 -9.42
N HIS A 158 6.00 -18.75 -9.68
CA HIS A 158 4.71 -19.43 -9.78
C HIS A 158 4.37 -19.86 -11.21
N GLU A 159 4.74 -19.07 -12.22
CA GLU A 159 4.49 -19.38 -13.63
C GLU A 159 5.35 -20.55 -14.15
N THR A 160 6.48 -20.83 -13.53
CA THR A 160 7.38 -21.96 -13.91
C THR A 160 7.00 -23.31 -13.28
N ARG A 161 5.92 -23.39 -12.51
CA ARG A 161 5.43 -24.62 -11.87
C ARG A 161 4.15 -25.20 -12.51
N GLY A 162 3.78 -24.72 -13.69
CA GLY A 162 2.65 -25.23 -14.50
C GLY A 162 3.07 -26.28 -15.52
#